data_52f42d9e1e9d6a9cd89001b8d8613322
#
_entry.id   52f42d9e1e9d6a9cd89001b8d8613322
#
_cell.length_a   1.000
_cell.length_b   1.000
_cell.length_c   1.000
_cell.angle_alpha   90.00
_cell.angle_beta   90.00
_cell.angle_gamma   90.00
#
_symmetry.space_group_name_H-M   'P 1'
#
loop_
_entity.id
_entity.type
_entity.pdbx_description
1 polymer ?
#
loop_
_entity_poly.entity_id
_entity_poly.type
_entity_poly.pdbx_seq_one_letter_code
_entity_poly.pdbx_strand_id
1 'polypeptide(L)'
;GGGTWPGAAMMAVVLLVASRAARSSGLGAPRRGFHASRVTMKLRTGIVGMPNVGKSTLFNALTETQGAEAANYPFCTIEPNTGVVEVPDPRLKVLAEINKSVKVVPASLEFVDIAGLVKGASTGEGLGNQFLANIRECDAITHVVRCFDDPNVIHVDGSVDPVRDADVINLELVLADLAQVEKRLERCAKDKKTDPTEKAALAKVKEVLNLGKPARSLLPDLSVEERVWLDRLQLLTAKKMIYAANVPDSDMANGNELVRKLDVLAKKEGASVVVVSAQVEAELIDLSPEERAEFLESLGVSLDDCGLRRLVRAAYDLLGLRTYFTSGPTETRAWTIQQGWTAPQAAGVIHGDFERGFIRAETIGYDDLVKAGSEKGARDAGVLRSEGKEYVVNEGDVMLFRFNV
;
A
#
# COMPACT_ATOMS: atom_id res chain seq x y z
N GLY A 1 -20.97 -2.80 -44.59
CA GLY A 1 -21.69 -2.06 -43.57
C GLY A 1 -20.79 -1.90 -42.35
N GLY A 2 -20.16 -0.73 -42.19
CA GLY A 2 -19.25 -0.45 -41.09
C GLY A 2 -20.01 -0.16 -39.81
N GLY A 3 -19.83 -1.00 -38.81
CA GLY A 3 -20.28 -0.76 -37.43
C GLY A 3 -19.19 -0.01 -36.68
N THR A 4 -19.33 1.29 -36.53
CA THR A 4 -18.51 2.15 -35.68
C THR A 4 -18.86 1.85 -34.21
N TRP A 5 -17.86 1.56 -33.41
CA TRP A 5 -17.97 1.26 -31.99
C TRP A 5 -18.31 2.52 -31.16
N PRO A 6 -19.20 2.45 -30.14
CA PRO A 6 -19.55 3.59 -29.30
C PRO A 6 -18.64 3.71 -28.06
N GLY A 7 -17.31 3.59 -28.22
CA GLY A 7 -16.38 3.78 -27.10
C GLY A 7 -16.33 5.23 -26.59
N ALA A 8 -16.56 6.20 -27.46
CA ALA A 8 -16.58 7.62 -27.09
C ALA A 8 -17.86 8.04 -26.34
N ALA A 9 -18.97 7.34 -26.54
CA ALA A 9 -20.23 7.67 -25.86
C ALA A 9 -20.27 7.20 -24.40
N MET A 10 -19.51 6.17 -24.02
CA MET A 10 -19.53 5.60 -22.68
C MET A 10 -18.68 6.39 -21.66
N MET A 11 -17.59 7.02 -22.11
CA MET A 11 -16.83 7.95 -21.24
C MET A 11 -17.52 9.31 -21.10
N ALA A 12 -18.26 9.76 -22.11
CA ALA A 12 -19.10 10.97 -22.00
C ALA A 12 -20.26 10.78 -20.99
N VAL A 13 -20.76 9.56 -20.79
CA VAL A 13 -21.78 9.24 -19.79
C VAL A 13 -21.22 9.29 -18.37
N VAL A 14 -19.97 8.91 -18.13
CA VAL A 14 -19.32 9.04 -16.81
C VAL A 14 -19.13 10.50 -16.40
N LEU A 15 -18.83 11.38 -17.35
CA LEU A 15 -18.72 12.84 -17.12
C LEU A 15 -20.08 13.54 -17.03
N LEU A 16 -21.12 13.06 -17.75
CA LEU A 16 -22.47 13.66 -17.72
C LEU A 16 -23.28 13.29 -16.47
N VAL A 17 -23.09 12.10 -15.90
CA VAL A 17 -23.77 11.72 -14.65
C VAL A 17 -23.25 12.53 -13.46
N ALA A 18 -21.98 12.89 -13.45
CA ALA A 18 -21.41 13.79 -12.43
C ALA A 18 -22.00 15.23 -12.51
N SER A 19 -22.45 15.69 -13.71
CA SER A 19 -23.00 17.04 -13.88
C SER A 19 -24.53 17.12 -13.71
N ARG A 20 -25.28 16.01 -13.79
CA ARG A 20 -26.74 15.99 -13.63
C ARG A 20 -27.24 15.78 -12.19
N ALA A 21 -26.38 15.32 -11.27
CA ALA A 21 -26.74 15.17 -9.86
C ALA A 21 -26.88 16.50 -9.09
N ALA A 22 -26.62 17.65 -9.73
CA ALA A 22 -26.67 18.96 -9.08
C ALA A 22 -28.01 19.72 -9.25
N ARG A 23 -29.04 19.16 -9.90
CA ARG A 23 -30.32 19.86 -10.09
C ARG A 23 -31.52 18.94 -9.92
N SER A 24 -31.91 18.67 -8.69
CA SER A 24 -33.28 18.45 -8.26
C SER A 24 -33.40 18.49 -6.74
N SER A 25 -33.56 19.69 -6.20
CA SER A 25 -34.06 19.94 -4.85
C SER A 25 -35.56 19.94 -4.86
N GLY A 26 -36.17 18.92 -4.24
CA GLY A 26 -37.59 18.82 -4.01
C GLY A 26 -37.84 18.01 -2.74
N LEU A 27 -38.42 18.66 -1.73
CA LEU A 27 -38.71 18.23 -0.36
C LEU A 27 -39.37 16.83 -0.24
N GLY A 28 -38.82 16.00 0.67
CA GLY A 28 -39.45 14.77 1.16
C GLY A 28 -38.68 14.22 2.35
N ALA A 29 -39.38 13.94 3.47
CA ALA A 29 -38.88 13.63 4.82
C ALA A 29 -37.86 12.51 4.94
N PRO A 30 -37.05 12.45 6.06
CA PRO A 30 -35.81 11.67 6.14
C PRO A 30 -36.14 10.18 6.43
N ARG A 31 -35.97 9.32 5.45
CA ARG A 31 -35.69 7.91 5.69
C ARG A 31 -34.17 7.81 6.03
N ARG A 32 -33.86 7.37 7.25
CA ARG A 32 -32.52 6.97 7.66
C ARG A 32 -32.06 5.84 6.75
N GLY A 33 -31.46 6.19 5.62
CA GLY A 33 -30.65 5.29 4.81
C GLY A 33 -29.27 5.22 5.45
N PHE A 34 -28.80 4.04 5.75
CA PHE A 34 -27.39 3.78 6.00
C PHE A 34 -26.61 4.27 4.77
N HIS A 35 -25.99 5.45 4.88
CA HIS A 35 -24.92 5.82 3.97
C HIS A 35 -23.76 4.86 4.25
N ALA A 36 -23.62 3.82 3.44
CA ALA A 36 -22.34 3.18 3.26
C ALA A 36 -21.41 4.27 2.69
N SER A 37 -20.59 4.85 3.55
CA SER A 37 -19.54 5.77 3.18
C SER A 37 -18.67 5.05 2.13
N ARG A 38 -18.42 5.73 1.01
CA ARG A 38 -17.41 5.35 0.01
C ARG A 38 -16.10 5.08 0.74
N VAL A 39 -15.76 3.85 0.97
CA VAL A 39 -14.42 3.44 1.35
C VAL A 39 -13.64 3.36 0.04
N THR A 40 -13.16 4.49 -0.45
CA THR A 40 -11.89 4.48 -1.20
C THR A 40 -10.89 3.94 -0.19
N MET A 41 -10.44 2.72 -0.36
CA MET A 41 -9.40 2.14 0.49
C MET A 41 -8.11 2.92 0.23
N LYS A 42 -7.91 3.98 1.00
CA LYS A 42 -6.63 4.66 1.09
C LYS A 42 -5.77 3.82 2.02
N LEU A 43 -5.00 2.89 1.43
CA LEU A 43 -4.09 2.06 2.18
C LEU A 43 -2.81 2.85 2.42
N ARG A 44 -2.45 2.99 3.70
CA ARG A 44 -1.36 3.82 4.17
C ARG A 44 -0.22 2.97 4.72
N THR A 45 1.00 3.32 4.33
CA THR A 45 2.22 2.74 4.89
C THR A 45 2.96 3.79 5.69
N GLY A 46 3.12 3.55 7.00
CA GLY A 46 3.84 4.46 7.88
C GLY A 46 5.34 4.23 7.83
N ILE A 47 6.13 5.29 7.58
CA ILE A 47 7.59 5.25 7.64
C ILE A 47 8.03 5.51 9.07
N VAL A 48 8.69 4.55 9.69
CA VAL A 48 9.21 4.64 11.07
C VAL A 48 10.70 4.33 11.13
N GLY A 49 11.36 4.66 12.22
CA GLY A 49 12.76 4.33 12.49
C GLY A 49 13.39 5.28 13.48
N MET A 50 14.60 4.99 13.91
CA MET A 50 15.41 5.81 14.82
C MET A 50 15.68 7.20 14.23
N PRO A 51 16.06 8.22 15.03
CA PRO A 51 16.58 9.48 14.50
C PRO A 51 17.80 9.26 13.61
N ASN A 52 17.99 10.10 12.59
CA ASN A 52 19.16 10.13 11.70
C ASN A 52 19.40 8.84 10.89
N VAL A 53 18.37 8.02 10.63
CA VAL A 53 18.48 6.84 9.78
C VAL A 53 18.14 7.10 8.30
N GLY A 54 17.75 8.35 7.96
CA GLY A 54 17.40 8.75 6.59
C GLY A 54 15.90 8.73 6.27
N LYS A 55 14.99 8.65 7.27
CA LYS A 55 13.53 8.61 7.05
C LYS A 55 13.00 9.75 6.21
N SER A 56 13.27 10.99 6.64
CA SER A 56 12.73 12.19 5.96
C SER A 56 13.35 12.36 4.58
N THR A 57 14.63 12.00 4.41
CA THR A 57 15.28 11.97 3.09
C THR A 57 14.58 10.99 2.16
N LEU A 58 14.31 9.77 2.65
CA LEU A 58 13.60 8.73 1.90
C LEU A 58 12.16 9.16 1.57
N PHE A 59 11.45 9.76 2.53
CA PHE A 59 10.09 10.25 2.33
C PHE A 59 10.05 11.38 1.29
N ASN A 60 10.97 12.34 1.36
CA ASN A 60 11.07 13.42 0.38
C ASN A 60 11.36 12.86 -1.01
N ALA A 61 12.31 11.93 -1.12
CA ALA A 61 12.61 11.27 -2.39
C ALA A 61 11.38 10.52 -2.96
N LEU A 62 10.60 9.83 -2.12
CA LEU A 62 9.35 9.18 -2.51
C LEU A 62 8.31 10.18 -3.05
N THR A 63 8.21 11.36 -2.45
CA THR A 63 7.15 12.34 -2.75
C THR A 63 7.54 13.34 -3.81
N GLU A 64 8.80 13.77 -3.88
CA GLU A 64 9.30 14.79 -4.82
C GLU A 64 9.54 14.23 -6.21
N THR A 65 9.96 12.96 -6.33
CA THR A 65 10.06 12.28 -7.64
C THR A 65 8.73 12.25 -8.40
N GLN A 66 7.62 12.55 -7.73
CA GLN A 66 6.26 12.46 -8.28
C GLN A 66 5.43 13.74 -8.08
N GLY A 67 5.99 14.79 -7.46
CA GLY A 67 5.25 16.00 -7.08
C GLY A 67 4.59 16.77 -8.22
N ALA A 68 5.11 16.67 -9.45
CA ALA A 68 4.50 17.29 -10.63
C ALA A 68 3.27 16.54 -11.17
N GLU A 69 3.18 15.22 -10.93
CA GLU A 69 2.10 14.35 -11.43
C GLU A 69 1.02 14.09 -10.38
N ALA A 70 1.37 14.11 -9.09
CA ALA A 70 0.42 13.92 -7.97
C ALA A 70 -0.70 14.98 -7.91
N ALA A 71 -0.46 16.18 -8.43
CA ALA A 71 -1.47 17.25 -8.55
C ALA A 71 -2.66 16.89 -9.45
N ASN A 72 -2.55 15.84 -10.26
CA ASN A 72 -3.59 15.39 -11.19
C ASN A 72 -4.54 14.33 -10.63
N TYR A 73 -4.35 13.88 -9.38
CA TYR A 73 -5.28 12.93 -8.76
C TYR A 73 -6.50 13.68 -8.19
N PRO A 74 -7.70 13.49 -8.75
CA PRO A 74 -8.92 14.06 -8.18
C PRO A 74 -9.16 13.45 -6.79
N PHE A 75 -9.35 14.32 -5.78
CA PHE A 75 -9.66 13.96 -4.38
C PHE A 75 -8.48 13.65 -3.46
N CYS A 76 -7.24 14.00 -3.78
CA CYS A 76 -6.15 14.02 -2.80
C CYS A 76 -6.31 15.20 -1.84
N THR A 77 -6.71 14.94 -0.60
CA THR A 77 -6.51 15.90 0.49
C THR A 77 -5.05 15.75 0.92
N ILE A 78 -4.24 16.79 0.74
CA ILE A 78 -2.84 16.79 1.19
C ILE A 78 -2.87 16.96 2.71
N GLU A 79 -2.72 15.87 3.44
CA GLU A 79 -2.47 15.90 4.88
C GLU A 79 -0.97 16.17 5.11
N PRO A 80 -0.58 16.95 6.13
CA PRO A 80 0.82 17.12 6.48
C PRO A 80 1.49 15.77 6.69
N ASN A 81 2.68 15.59 6.13
CA ASN A 81 3.47 14.36 6.19
C ASN A 81 2.86 13.11 5.49
N THR A 82 1.92 13.30 4.56
CA THR A 82 1.38 12.21 3.72
C THR A 82 1.75 12.46 2.26
N GLY A 83 2.36 11.49 1.63
CA GLY A 83 2.72 11.50 0.22
C GLY A 83 2.01 10.40 -0.57
N VAL A 84 1.48 10.74 -1.74
CA VAL A 84 0.91 9.77 -2.69
C VAL A 84 2.00 9.39 -3.68
N VAL A 85 2.28 8.09 -3.77
CA VAL A 85 3.37 7.54 -4.56
C VAL A 85 2.79 6.60 -5.62
N GLU A 86 3.21 6.77 -6.87
CA GLU A 86 2.80 5.89 -7.96
C GLU A 86 3.44 4.51 -7.83
N VAL A 87 2.66 3.47 -8.10
CA VAL A 87 3.15 2.09 -8.16
C VAL A 87 3.75 1.85 -9.53
N PRO A 88 5.07 1.61 -9.64
CA PRO A 88 5.72 1.38 -10.91
C PRO A 88 5.22 0.09 -11.56
N ASP A 89 4.59 0.21 -12.74
CA ASP A 89 4.07 -0.93 -13.48
C ASP A 89 4.38 -0.81 -14.98
N PRO A 90 5.35 -1.57 -15.51
CA PRO A 90 5.74 -1.50 -16.91
C PRO A 90 4.63 -1.93 -17.88
N ARG A 91 3.64 -2.70 -17.41
CA ARG A 91 2.51 -3.17 -18.21
C ARG A 91 1.65 -2.04 -18.75
N LEU A 92 1.54 -0.93 -18.00
CA LEU A 92 0.75 0.24 -18.40
C LEU A 92 1.22 0.84 -19.72
N LYS A 93 2.55 0.96 -19.92
CA LYS A 93 3.12 1.48 -21.16
C LYS A 93 2.77 0.59 -22.35
N VAL A 94 2.93 -0.72 -22.19
CA VAL A 94 2.61 -1.71 -23.25
C VAL A 94 1.12 -1.67 -23.60
N LEU A 95 0.23 -1.63 -22.61
CA LEU A 95 -1.22 -1.53 -22.84
C LEU A 95 -1.61 -0.22 -23.54
N ALA A 96 -0.97 0.89 -23.15
CA ALA A 96 -1.20 2.19 -23.77
C ALA A 96 -0.75 2.22 -25.24
N GLU A 97 0.35 1.56 -25.58
CA GLU A 97 0.83 1.42 -26.96
C GLU A 97 -0.12 0.57 -27.81
N ILE A 98 -0.59 -0.58 -27.29
CA ILE A 98 -1.56 -1.47 -27.96
C ILE A 98 -2.85 -0.71 -28.30
N ASN A 99 -3.40 0.04 -27.32
CA ASN A 99 -4.67 0.75 -27.48
C ASN A 99 -4.52 2.20 -27.96
N LYS A 100 -3.28 2.67 -28.16
CA LYS A 100 -2.96 4.07 -28.54
C LYS A 100 -3.61 5.07 -27.58
N SER A 101 -3.49 4.83 -26.29
CA SER A 101 -4.12 5.62 -25.26
C SER A 101 -3.50 7.01 -25.14
N VAL A 102 -4.34 8.02 -25.03
CA VAL A 102 -3.90 9.43 -24.87
C VAL A 102 -3.38 9.67 -23.45
N LYS A 103 -3.96 9.00 -22.46
CA LYS A 103 -3.63 9.17 -21.04
C LYS A 103 -3.30 7.83 -20.41
N VAL A 104 -2.26 7.84 -19.55
CA VAL A 104 -1.86 6.70 -18.72
C VAL A 104 -1.99 7.10 -17.26
N VAL A 105 -2.62 6.26 -16.43
CA VAL A 105 -2.82 6.52 -15.01
C VAL A 105 -2.38 5.30 -14.22
N PRO A 106 -1.28 5.40 -13.47
CA PRO A 106 -0.80 4.31 -12.61
C PRO A 106 -1.66 4.11 -11.36
N ALA A 107 -1.48 2.99 -10.68
CA ALA A 107 -1.97 2.80 -9.32
C ALA A 107 -1.14 3.66 -8.35
N SER A 108 -1.68 3.95 -7.18
CA SER A 108 -0.97 4.75 -6.16
C SER A 108 -1.11 4.16 -4.77
N LEU A 109 -0.13 4.46 -3.91
CA LEU A 109 -0.07 4.08 -2.52
C LEU A 109 0.26 5.32 -1.66
N GLU A 110 -0.35 5.45 -0.48
CA GLU A 110 -0.04 6.54 0.44
C GLU A 110 1.08 6.14 1.40
N PHE A 111 2.14 6.97 1.49
CA PHE A 111 3.17 6.89 2.52
C PHE A 111 2.99 8.03 3.51
N VAL A 112 3.21 7.74 4.80
CA VAL A 112 3.11 8.73 5.89
C VAL A 112 4.45 8.81 6.59
N ASP A 113 5.09 9.99 6.60
CA ASP A 113 6.29 10.21 7.42
C ASP A 113 5.88 10.37 8.88
N ILE A 114 6.30 9.41 9.68
CA ILE A 114 6.02 9.41 11.10
C ILE A 114 7.31 9.81 11.82
N ALA A 115 7.25 10.92 12.56
CA ALA A 115 8.39 11.47 13.28
C ALA A 115 9.17 10.39 14.05
N GLY A 116 10.50 10.52 14.11
CA GLY A 116 11.37 9.48 14.69
C GLY A 116 11.01 9.14 16.13
N LEU A 117 10.93 7.85 16.42
CA LEU A 117 10.72 7.32 17.77
C LEU A 117 12.01 7.47 18.59
N VAL A 118 11.88 7.98 19.80
CA VAL A 118 12.94 7.99 20.81
C VAL A 118 12.57 6.95 21.87
N LYS A 119 13.54 6.29 22.43
CA LYS A 119 13.38 5.32 23.53
C LYS A 119 12.53 5.92 24.66
N GLY A 120 11.51 5.20 25.12
CA GLY A 120 10.58 5.67 26.17
C GLY A 120 9.31 6.35 25.64
N ALA A 121 9.01 6.26 24.36
CA ALA A 121 7.80 6.86 23.78
C ALA A 121 6.51 6.18 24.25
N SER A 122 6.56 4.91 24.60
CA SER A 122 5.42 4.14 25.13
C SER A 122 5.01 4.55 26.55
N THR A 123 5.94 5.14 27.32
CA THR A 123 5.73 5.59 28.71
C THR A 123 5.64 7.11 28.84
N GLY A 124 5.92 7.87 27.77
CA GLY A 124 5.98 9.33 27.77
C GLY A 124 4.65 10.01 27.51
N GLU A 125 4.48 11.22 28.08
CA GLU A 125 3.41 12.14 27.73
C GLU A 125 3.76 12.91 26.45
N GLY A 126 2.77 13.16 25.56
CA GLY A 126 2.93 14.07 24.43
C GLY A 126 3.35 13.39 23.10
N LEU A 127 4.55 13.67 22.59
CA LEU A 127 5.00 13.29 21.24
C LEU A 127 5.00 11.77 20.98
N GLY A 128 5.31 10.95 22.00
CA GLY A 128 5.28 9.48 21.86
C GLY A 128 3.87 8.95 21.60
N ASN A 129 2.86 9.47 22.28
CA ASN A 129 1.47 9.05 22.06
C ASN A 129 0.97 9.47 20.67
N GLN A 130 1.36 10.63 20.16
CA GLN A 130 1.02 11.08 18.82
C GLN A 130 1.67 10.18 17.75
N PHE A 131 2.94 9.82 17.94
CA PHE A 131 3.64 8.87 17.09
C PHE A 131 2.89 7.54 16.98
N LEU A 132 2.51 6.94 18.11
CA LEU A 132 1.78 5.68 18.16
C LEU A 132 0.38 5.80 17.53
N ALA A 133 -0.29 6.95 17.67
CA ALA A 133 -1.58 7.22 17.03
C ALA A 133 -1.44 7.25 15.51
N ASN A 134 -0.42 7.92 14.98
CA ASN A 134 -0.17 7.99 13.53
C ASN A 134 0.12 6.60 12.94
N ILE A 135 0.88 5.73 13.64
CA ILE A 135 1.09 4.35 13.20
C ILE A 135 -0.23 3.57 13.20
N ARG A 136 -1.14 3.78 14.16
CA ARG A 136 -2.43 3.09 14.20
C ARG A 136 -3.27 3.34 12.95
N GLU A 137 -3.18 4.52 12.37
CA GLU A 137 -3.91 4.91 11.15
C GLU A 137 -3.33 4.29 9.88
N CYS A 138 -2.12 3.70 9.93
CA CYS A 138 -1.49 3.03 8.81
C CYS A 138 -1.88 1.54 8.77
N ASP A 139 -1.89 0.95 7.56
CA ASP A 139 -2.19 -0.46 7.34
C ASP A 139 -0.93 -1.34 7.40
N ALA A 140 0.23 -0.76 7.07
CA ALA A 140 1.54 -1.41 7.13
C ALA A 140 2.60 -0.45 7.65
N ILE A 141 3.76 -1.00 8.00
CA ILE A 141 4.92 -0.25 8.51
C ILE A 141 6.11 -0.47 7.58
N THR A 142 6.73 0.63 7.14
CA THR A 142 8.06 0.65 6.54
C THR A 142 9.06 1.11 7.61
N HIS A 143 9.84 0.17 8.14
CA HIS A 143 10.82 0.46 9.16
C HIS A 143 12.18 0.74 8.53
N VAL A 144 12.59 2.00 8.50
CA VAL A 144 13.90 2.43 7.98
C VAL A 144 14.97 2.16 9.01
N VAL A 145 15.98 1.39 8.61
CA VAL A 145 17.10 0.98 9.46
C VAL A 145 18.41 1.40 8.82
N ARG A 146 19.28 2.03 9.59
CA ARG A 146 20.60 2.45 9.13
C ARG A 146 21.53 1.25 8.99
N CYS A 147 22.01 1.03 7.77
CA CYS A 147 22.94 -0.03 7.42
C CYS A 147 24.23 0.52 6.79
N PHE A 148 24.73 1.66 7.29
CA PHE A 148 25.96 2.30 6.86
C PHE A 148 26.63 3.00 8.04
N ASP A 149 27.95 3.13 7.99
CA ASP A 149 28.72 3.93 8.93
C ASP A 149 29.16 5.23 8.26
N ASP A 150 28.87 6.37 8.89
CA ASP A 150 29.26 7.70 8.43
C ASP A 150 29.62 8.56 9.66
N PRO A 151 30.87 9.01 9.79
CA PRO A 151 31.31 9.82 10.93
C PRO A 151 30.63 11.19 11.01
N ASN A 152 30.06 11.69 9.90
CA ASN A 152 29.36 12.96 9.86
C ASN A 152 27.90 12.84 10.32
N VAL A 153 27.34 11.64 10.42
CA VAL A 153 25.98 11.37 10.86
C VAL A 153 25.99 10.76 12.25
N ILE A 154 25.65 11.54 13.26
CA ILE A 154 25.65 11.10 14.66
C ILE A 154 24.64 9.98 14.87
N HIS A 155 25.09 8.83 15.43
CA HIS A 155 24.21 7.76 15.89
C HIS A 155 23.81 7.99 17.35
N VAL A 156 22.52 7.76 17.68
CA VAL A 156 21.98 8.02 19.04
C VAL A 156 22.69 7.15 20.09
N ASP A 157 23.02 5.88 19.77
CA ASP A 157 23.68 4.95 20.67
C ASP A 157 25.20 4.85 20.41
N GLY A 158 25.78 5.74 19.62
CA GLY A 158 27.24 5.85 19.39
C GLY A 158 27.84 4.81 18.44
N SER A 159 27.09 3.80 18.01
CA SER A 159 27.53 2.77 17.04
C SER A 159 26.36 2.28 16.20
N VAL A 160 26.63 1.85 14.98
CA VAL A 160 25.62 1.31 14.07
C VAL A 160 25.44 -0.19 14.33
N ASP A 161 24.25 -0.59 14.73
CA ASP A 161 23.81 -1.98 14.87
C ASP A 161 22.34 -2.10 14.42
N PRO A 162 22.09 -2.57 13.19
CA PRO A 162 20.74 -2.60 12.62
C PRO A 162 19.78 -3.51 13.38
N VAL A 163 20.27 -4.56 14.02
CA VAL A 163 19.41 -5.48 14.81
C VAL A 163 18.97 -4.79 16.10
N ARG A 164 19.93 -4.24 16.86
CA ARG A 164 19.63 -3.47 18.09
C ARG A 164 18.68 -2.30 17.79
N ASP A 165 18.97 -1.54 16.73
CA ASP A 165 18.18 -0.34 16.38
C ASP A 165 16.74 -0.72 15.97
N ALA A 166 16.59 -1.84 15.26
CA ALA A 166 15.27 -2.39 14.94
C ALA A 166 14.54 -2.87 16.18
N ASP A 167 15.23 -3.58 17.09
CA ASP A 167 14.66 -4.09 18.34
C ASP A 167 14.18 -2.96 19.26
N VAL A 168 14.85 -1.81 19.31
CA VAL A 168 14.41 -0.64 20.10
C VAL A 168 13.01 -0.18 19.65
N ILE A 169 12.78 -0.03 18.35
CA ILE A 169 11.47 0.35 17.82
C ILE A 169 10.43 -0.75 18.05
N ASN A 170 10.78 -2.00 17.74
CA ASN A 170 9.89 -3.14 17.93
C ASN A 170 9.44 -3.27 19.39
N LEU A 171 10.34 -3.07 20.35
CA LEU A 171 10.02 -3.12 21.79
C LEU A 171 9.04 -2.02 22.21
N GLU A 172 9.22 -0.78 21.71
CA GLU A 172 8.29 0.32 21.99
C GLU A 172 6.87 0.02 21.48
N LEU A 173 6.76 -0.57 20.28
CA LEU A 173 5.47 -0.99 19.73
C LEU A 173 4.84 -2.13 20.56
N VAL A 174 5.64 -3.09 21.01
CA VAL A 174 5.21 -4.20 21.89
C VAL A 174 4.70 -3.67 23.21
N LEU A 175 5.42 -2.74 23.86
CA LEU A 175 5.01 -2.14 25.13
C LEU A 175 3.71 -1.34 25.01
N ALA A 176 3.54 -0.61 23.91
CA ALA A 176 2.31 0.12 23.64
C ALA A 176 1.10 -0.82 23.46
N ASP A 177 1.28 -1.91 22.73
CA ASP A 177 0.24 -2.92 22.53
C ASP A 177 -0.05 -3.68 23.84
N LEU A 178 0.96 -4.02 24.63
CA LEU A 178 0.79 -4.67 25.93
C LEU A 178 -0.08 -3.84 26.86
N ALA A 179 0.21 -2.54 26.99
CA ALA A 179 -0.60 -1.62 27.78
C ALA A 179 -2.07 -1.53 27.30
N GLN A 180 -2.28 -1.56 25.99
CA GLN A 180 -3.62 -1.58 25.38
C GLN A 180 -4.37 -2.88 25.71
N VAL A 181 -3.71 -4.03 25.55
CA VAL A 181 -4.27 -5.37 25.82
C VAL A 181 -4.61 -5.53 27.30
N GLU A 182 -3.73 -5.11 28.21
CA GLU A 182 -3.97 -5.14 29.65
C GLU A 182 -5.20 -4.32 30.04
N LYS A 183 -5.28 -3.08 29.56
CA LYS A 183 -6.47 -2.22 29.78
C LYS A 183 -7.75 -2.84 29.24
N ARG A 184 -7.69 -3.57 28.11
CA ARG A 184 -8.85 -4.28 27.57
C ARG A 184 -9.23 -5.47 28.42
N LEU A 185 -8.25 -6.28 28.89
CA LEU A 185 -8.47 -7.42 29.80
C LEU A 185 -9.11 -6.99 31.12
N GLU A 186 -8.67 -5.87 31.72
CA GLU A 186 -9.28 -5.31 32.92
C GLU A 186 -10.77 -4.96 32.72
N ARG A 187 -11.11 -4.39 31.56
CA ARG A 187 -12.51 -4.11 31.20
C ARG A 187 -13.31 -5.40 31.02
N CYS A 188 -12.74 -6.38 30.34
CA CYS A 188 -13.37 -7.69 30.14
C CYS A 188 -13.57 -8.46 31.48
N ALA A 189 -12.73 -8.25 32.48
CA ALA A 189 -12.88 -8.85 33.81
C ALA A 189 -14.08 -8.28 34.58
N LYS A 190 -14.40 -6.99 34.35
CA LYS A 190 -15.52 -6.28 34.98
C LYS A 190 -16.87 -6.54 34.28
N ASP A 191 -16.84 -6.86 32.97
CA ASP A 191 -18.04 -7.10 32.19
C ASP A 191 -18.33 -8.59 32.03
N LYS A 192 -19.41 -9.04 32.72
CA LYS A 192 -19.87 -10.43 32.67
C LYS A 192 -20.40 -10.87 31.27
N LYS A 193 -20.67 -9.93 30.39
CA LYS A 193 -21.18 -10.20 29.03
C LYS A 193 -20.06 -10.31 27.97
N THR A 194 -18.80 -10.14 28.38
CA THR A 194 -17.66 -10.26 27.45
C THR A 194 -17.60 -11.68 26.88
N ASP A 195 -17.42 -11.75 25.56
CA ASP A 195 -17.26 -13.00 24.82
C ASP A 195 -16.06 -13.81 25.34
N PRO A 196 -16.23 -15.09 25.68
CA PRO A 196 -15.13 -15.96 26.10
C PRO A 196 -14.00 -16.04 25.08
N THR A 197 -14.32 -15.98 23.76
CA THR A 197 -13.35 -16.01 22.66
C THR A 197 -12.48 -14.76 22.67
N GLU A 198 -13.07 -13.59 22.96
CA GLU A 198 -12.31 -12.34 23.12
C GLU A 198 -11.30 -12.47 24.28
N LYS A 199 -11.71 -12.98 25.42
CA LYS A 199 -10.83 -13.16 26.58
C LYS A 199 -9.68 -14.11 26.27
N ALA A 200 -9.96 -15.22 25.58
CA ALA A 200 -8.95 -16.20 25.16
C ALA A 200 -7.94 -15.58 24.19
N ALA A 201 -8.40 -14.86 23.17
CA ALA A 201 -7.54 -14.17 22.22
C ALA A 201 -6.63 -13.14 22.92
N LEU A 202 -7.20 -12.29 23.79
CA LEU A 202 -6.44 -11.31 24.57
C LEU A 202 -5.38 -11.95 25.47
N ALA A 203 -5.68 -13.09 26.11
CA ALA A 203 -4.73 -13.80 26.97
C ALA A 203 -3.53 -14.31 26.17
N LYS A 204 -3.78 -14.95 25.01
CA LYS A 204 -2.72 -15.41 24.10
C LYS A 204 -1.84 -14.26 23.61
N VAL A 205 -2.46 -13.16 23.21
CA VAL A 205 -1.73 -11.96 22.74
C VAL A 205 -0.88 -11.38 23.87
N LYS A 206 -1.43 -11.26 25.09
CA LYS A 206 -0.67 -10.77 26.24
C LYS A 206 0.56 -11.63 26.51
N GLU A 207 0.44 -12.95 26.43
CA GLU A 207 1.56 -13.88 26.64
C GLU A 207 2.69 -13.63 25.63
N VAL A 208 2.36 -13.50 24.34
CA VAL A 208 3.34 -13.24 23.28
C VAL A 208 4.01 -11.87 23.45
N LEU A 209 3.24 -10.84 23.78
CA LEU A 209 3.78 -9.48 24.01
C LEU A 209 4.69 -9.43 25.25
N ASN A 210 4.36 -10.16 26.32
CA ASN A 210 5.23 -10.30 27.51
C ASN A 210 6.58 -10.97 27.21
N LEU A 211 6.64 -11.81 26.16
CA LEU A 211 7.89 -12.38 25.67
C LEU A 211 8.69 -11.42 24.76
N GLY A 212 8.23 -10.18 24.62
CA GLY A 212 8.83 -9.20 23.71
C GLY A 212 8.60 -9.49 22.22
N LYS A 213 7.67 -10.39 21.88
CA LYS A 213 7.38 -10.77 20.49
C LYS A 213 6.19 -9.99 19.93
N PRO A 214 6.19 -9.67 18.64
CA PRO A 214 5.09 -8.95 18.00
C PRO A 214 3.83 -9.82 17.90
N ALA A 215 2.65 -9.20 18.03
CA ALA A 215 1.36 -9.89 17.93
C ALA A 215 1.17 -10.64 16.59
N ARG A 216 1.78 -10.16 15.49
CA ARG A 216 1.74 -10.84 14.19
C ARG A 216 2.32 -12.25 14.21
N SER A 217 3.25 -12.56 15.13
CA SER A 217 3.81 -13.90 15.26
C SER A 217 2.78 -14.93 15.72
N LEU A 218 1.69 -14.51 16.34
CA LEU A 218 0.61 -15.37 16.81
C LEU A 218 -0.46 -15.66 15.75
N LEU A 219 -0.52 -14.87 14.67
CA LEU A 219 -1.58 -14.98 13.65
C LEU A 219 -1.80 -16.39 13.07
N PRO A 220 -0.74 -17.20 12.80
CA PRO A 220 -0.94 -18.56 12.30
C PRO A 220 -1.69 -19.47 13.29
N ASP A 221 -1.55 -19.24 14.60
CA ASP A 221 -2.04 -20.10 15.67
C ASP A 221 -3.43 -19.70 16.18
N LEU A 222 -4.00 -18.59 15.67
CA LEU A 222 -5.33 -18.12 16.05
C LEU A 222 -6.43 -18.74 15.19
N SER A 223 -7.58 -19.05 15.81
CA SER A 223 -8.81 -19.36 15.08
C SER A 223 -9.33 -18.17 14.30
N VAL A 224 -10.28 -18.40 13.38
CA VAL A 224 -10.90 -17.33 12.58
C VAL A 224 -11.61 -16.31 13.50
N GLU A 225 -12.31 -16.81 14.51
CA GLU A 225 -13.03 -16.00 15.49
C GLU A 225 -12.08 -15.15 16.34
N GLU A 226 -10.97 -15.75 16.80
CA GLU A 226 -9.93 -15.05 17.57
C GLU A 226 -9.27 -13.95 16.75
N ARG A 227 -9.01 -14.18 15.44
CA ARG A 227 -8.47 -13.16 14.52
C ARG A 227 -9.40 -11.95 14.38
N VAL A 228 -10.71 -12.16 14.27
CA VAL A 228 -11.70 -11.07 14.23
C VAL A 228 -11.59 -10.17 15.47
N TRP A 229 -11.35 -10.75 16.64
CA TRP A 229 -11.15 -9.96 17.86
C TRP A 229 -9.82 -9.20 17.85
N LEU A 230 -8.74 -9.83 17.36
CA LEU A 230 -7.43 -9.18 17.21
C LEU A 230 -7.49 -7.99 16.24
N ASP A 231 -8.17 -8.14 15.10
CA ASP A 231 -8.32 -7.08 14.10
C ASP A 231 -9.04 -5.85 14.67
N ARG A 232 -10.02 -6.06 15.56
CA ARG A 232 -10.73 -4.95 16.24
C ARG A 232 -9.84 -4.16 17.20
N LEU A 233 -8.77 -4.73 17.69
CA LEU A 233 -7.83 -4.06 18.59
C LEU A 233 -6.90 -3.10 17.88
N GLN A 234 -6.72 -3.26 16.57
CA GLN A 234 -5.80 -2.45 15.75
C GLN A 234 -4.40 -2.36 16.37
N LEU A 235 -3.86 -3.51 16.81
CA LEU A 235 -2.54 -3.58 17.44
C LEU A 235 -1.46 -3.17 16.45
N LEU A 236 -0.48 -2.40 16.93
CA LEU A 236 0.65 -1.90 16.14
C LEU A 236 1.52 -3.05 15.65
N THR A 237 1.80 -4.02 16.54
CA THR A 237 2.64 -5.18 16.25
C THR A 237 1.91 -6.29 15.46
N ALA A 238 0.59 -6.19 15.26
CA ALA A 238 -0.15 -7.06 14.34
C ALA A 238 -0.02 -6.61 12.89
N LYS A 239 0.35 -5.34 12.64
CA LYS A 239 0.55 -4.81 11.28
C LYS A 239 1.70 -5.52 10.57
N LYS A 240 1.55 -5.66 9.26
CA LYS A 240 2.63 -6.17 8.40
C LYS A 240 3.77 -5.15 8.32
N MET A 241 5.02 -5.61 8.16
CA MET A 241 6.20 -4.76 8.20
C MET A 241 7.19 -5.09 7.09
N ILE A 242 7.83 -4.05 6.55
CA ILE A 242 9.02 -4.12 5.68
C ILE A 242 10.14 -3.37 6.38
N TYR A 243 11.34 -3.95 6.38
CA TYR A 243 12.55 -3.24 6.73
C TYR A 243 13.15 -2.60 5.49
N ALA A 244 13.29 -1.27 5.48
CA ALA A 244 14.04 -0.51 4.49
C ALA A 244 15.46 -0.34 5.00
N ALA A 245 16.38 -1.19 4.53
CA ALA A 245 17.78 -1.14 4.89
C ALA A 245 18.46 0.00 4.12
N ASN A 246 18.71 1.13 4.79
CA ASN A 246 19.36 2.28 4.18
C ASN A 246 20.87 2.09 4.16
N VAL A 247 21.44 1.99 2.95
CA VAL A 247 22.87 1.72 2.68
C VAL A 247 23.51 2.90 1.93
N PRO A 248 24.87 2.98 1.87
CA PRO A 248 25.55 3.91 0.99
C PRO A 248 25.37 3.47 -0.49
N ASP A 249 25.74 4.34 -1.40
CA ASP A 249 25.71 4.14 -2.85
C ASP A 249 26.42 2.85 -3.30
N SER A 250 27.62 2.60 -2.78
CA SER A 250 28.45 1.44 -3.08
C SER A 250 27.79 0.09 -2.79
N ASP A 251 26.81 0.05 -1.88
CA ASP A 251 26.18 -1.17 -1.39
C ASP A 251 24.78 -1.40 -1.96
N MET A 252 24.28 -0.52 -2.84
CA MET A 252 22.93 -0.59 -3.39
C MET A 252 22.64 -1.89 -4.15
N ALA A 253 23.61 -2.35 -4.96
CA ALA A 253 23.42 -3.52 -5.81
C ALA A 253 23.38 -4.83 -5.01
N ASN A 254 24.24 -4.97 -4.01
CA ASN A 254 24.50 -6.26 -3.34
C ASN A 254 24.20 -6.24 -1.83
N GLY A 255 23.90 -5.09 -1.26
CA GLY A 255 23.82 -4.90 0.19
C GLY A 255 25.19 -5.13 0.86
N ASN A 256 25.20 -5.16 2.18
CA ASN A 256 26.39 -5.36 2.99
C ASN A 256 26.15 -6.32 4.17
N GLU A 257 27.14 -6.48 5.04
CA GLU A 257 27.03 -7.36 6.22
C GLU A 257 25.96 -6.91 7.20
N LEU A 258 25.70 -5.60 7.34
CA LEU A 258 24.66 -5.06 8.21
C LEU A 258 23.28 -5.43 7.67
N VAL A 259 23.08 -5.37 6.34
CA VAL A 259 21.84 -5.81 5.68
C VAL A 259 21.60 -7.31 5.92
N ARG A 260 22.64 -8.15 5.84
CA ARG A 260 22.52 -9.59 6.10
C ARG A 260 22.07 -9.89 7.54
N LYS A 261 22.59 -9.13 8.52
CA LYS A 261 22.17 -9.25 9.94
C LYS A 261 20.68 -8.88 10.08
N LEU A 262 20.27 -7.79 9.44
CA LEU A 262 18.87 -7.35 9.45
C LEU A 262 17.94 -8.37 8.77
N ASP A 263 18.36 -9.00 7.68
CA ASP A 263 17.59 -10.03 6.97
C ASP A 263 17.35 -11.27 7.83
N VAL A 264 18.31 -11.65 8.66
CA VAL A 264 18.14 -12.75 9.64
C VAL A 264 17.05 -12.41 10.67
N LEU A 265 17.01 -11.17 11.16
CA LEU A 265 15.97 -10.69 12.07
C LEU A 265 14.61 -10.69 11.35
N ALA A 266 14.54 -10.08 10.17
CA ALA A 266 13.31 -9.96 9.37
C ALA A 266 12.66 -11.33 9.10
N LYS A 267 13.46 -12.33 8.70
CA LYS A 267 12.98 -13.70 8.48
C LYS A 267 12.38 -14.34 9.73
N LYS A 268 12.96 -14.09 10.91
CA LYS A 268 12.40 -14.59 12.20
C LYS A 268 11.04 -13.96 12.51
N GLU A 269 10.83 -12.72 12.08
CA GLU A 269 9.60 -11.97 12.32
C GLU A 269 8.55 -12.09 11.21
N GLY A 270 8.84 -12.84 10.15
CA GLY A 270 7.98 -12.95 8.97
C GLY A 270 7.89 -11.64 8.17
N ALA A 271 8.92 -10.78 8.26
CA ALA A 271 9.08 -9.54 7.52
C ALA A 271 10.06 -9.72 6.35
N SER A 272 10.09 -8.76 5.43
CA SER A 272 11.05 -8.69 4.32
C SER A 272 11.98 -7.50 4.47
N VAL A 273 13.15 -7.57 3.80
CA VAL A 273 14.12 -6.48 3.73
C VAL A 273 14.20 -5.96 2.30
N VAL A 274 14.16 -4.65 2.14
CA VAL A 274 14.41 -3.95 0.87
C VAL A 274 15.61 -3.04 1.07
N VAL A 275 16.61 -3.18 0.21
CA VAL A 275 17.80 -2.31 0.21
C VAL A 275 17.44 -1.02 -0.49
N VAL A 276 17.71 0.11 0.15
CA VAL A 276 17.50 1.46 -0.37
C VAL A 276 18.71 2.32 -0.08
N SER A 277 18.99 3.33 -0.89
CA SER A 277 19.92 4.41 -0.53
C SER A 277 19.19 5.73 -0.57
N ALA A 278 18.85 6.25 0.60
CA ALA A 278 18.12 7.52 0.69
C ALA A 278 18.90 8.68 0.06
N GLN A 279 20.22 8.62 0.09
CA GLN A 279 21.09 9.62 -0.54
C GLN A 279 20.98 9.55 -2.06
N VAL A 280 21.19 8.37 -2.66
CA VAL A 280 21.09 8.19 -4.12
C VAL A 280 19.69 8.57 -4.63
N GLU A 281 18.64 8.12 -3.93
CA GLU A 281 17.27 8.45 -4.32
C GLU A 281 16.99 9.96 -4.27
N ALA A 282 17.60 10.69 -3.33
CA ALA A 282 17.51 12.16 -3.28
C ALA A 282 18.28 12.81 -4.45
N GLU A 283 19.45 12.30 -4.80
CA GLU A 283 20.24 12.79 -5.94
C GLU A 283 19.54 12.57 -7.28
N LEU A 284 18.78 11.48 -7.42
CA LEU A 284 18.00 11.18 -8.63
C LEU A 284 16.89 12.18 -8.93
N ILE A 285 16.42 12.95 -7.93
CA ILE A 285 15.29 13.89 -8.11
C ILE A 285 15.63 14.95 -9.18
N ASP A 286 16.83 15.49 -9.13
CA ASP A 286 17.28 16.60 -9.97
C ASP A 286 17.79 16.16 -11.36
N LEU A 287 17.87 14.85 -11.63
CA LEU A 287 18.38 14.32 -12.89
C LEU A 287 17.28 14.11 -13.93
N SER A 288 17.62 14.29 -15.21
CA SER A 288 16.76 13.89 -16.33
C SER A 288 16.58 12.36 -16.38
N PRO A 289 15.55 11.83 -17.05
CA PRO A 289 15.34 10.37 -17.16
C PRO A 289 16.55 9.61 -17.72
N GLU A 290 17.26 10.20 -18.69
CA GLU A 290 18.45 9.64 -19.29
C GLU A 290 19.61 9.61 -18.31
N GLU A 291 19.87 10.74 -17.63
CA GLU A 291 20.92 10.85 -16.61
C GLU A 291 20.68 9.91 -15.42
N ARG A 292 19.39 9.73 -15.00
CA ARG A 292 19.02 8.75 -13.95
C ARG A 292 19.41 7.34 -14.35
N ALA A 293 19.12 6.95 -15.61
CA ALA A 293 19.44 5.61 -16.07
C ALA A 293 20.97 5.36 -16.10
N GLU A 294 21.73 6.31 -16.63
CA GLU A 294 23.20 6.25 -16.66
C GLU A 294 23.82 6.20 -15.25
N PHE A 295 23.30 7.04 -14.34
CA PHE A 295 23.78 7.09 -12.96
C PHE A 295 23.54 5.76 -12.24
N LEU A 296 22.33 5.22 -12.31
CA LEU A 296 21.99 3.93 -11.69
C LEU A 296 22.79 2.77 -12.31
N GLU A 297 22.98 2.76 -13.64
CA GLU A 297 23.79 1.75 -14.31
C GLU A 297 25.25 1.79 -13.82
N SER A 298 25.80 2.98 -13.57
CA SER A 298 27.16 3.13 -12.99
C SER A 298 27.28 2.52 -11.58
N LEU A 299 26.16 2.44 -10.83
CA LEU A 299 26.07 1.79 -9.53
C LEU A 299 25.70 0.29 -9.63
N GLY A 300 25.57 -0.25 -10.84
CA GLY A 300 25.19 -1.64 -11.08
C GLY A 300 23.71 -1.95 -10.80
N VAL A 301 22.83 -0.95 -10.84
CA VAL A 301 21.39 -1.08 -10.55
C VAL A 301 20.59 -0.61 -11.76
N SER A 302 19.56 -1.35 -12.16
CA SER A 302 18.62 -0.89 -13.18
C SER A 302 17.61 0.10 -12.61
N LEU A 303 17.02 0.94 -13.48
CA LEU A 303 15.98 1.88 -13.07
C LEU A 303 14.78 1.15 -12.43
N ASP A 304 14.45 -0.05 -12.91
CA ASP A 304 13.34 -0.86 -12.38
C ASP A 304 13.66 -1.54 -11.04
N ASP A 305 14.95 -1.70 -10.73
CA ASP A 305 15.45 -2.30 -9.48
C ASP A 305 15.95 -1.27 -8.48
N CYS A 306 15.76 0.05 -8.74
CA CYS A 306 16.14 1.08 -7.78
C CYS A 306 15.35 0.91 -6.47
N GLY A 307 15.97 1.34 -5.36
CA GLY A 307 15.50 1.04 -4.02
C GLY A 307 14.07 1.48 -3.75
N LEU A 308 13.69 2.70 -4.16
CA LEU A 308 12.33 3.22 -3.96
C LEU A 308 11.29 2.43 -4.76
N ARG A 309 11.55 2.11 -6.03
CA ARG A 309 10.61 1.32 -6.84
C ARG A 309 10.39 -0.07 -6.24
N ARG A 310 11.46 -0.70 -5.75
CA ARG A 310 11.38 -1.98 -5.03
C ARG A 310 10.58 -1.85 -3.73
N LEU A 311 10.79 -0.78 -2.97
CA LEU A 311 10.08 -0.51 -1.72
C LEU A 311 8.58 -0.33 -1.96
N VAL A 312 8.18 0.46 -2.97
CA VAL A 312 6.78 0.68 -3.31
C VAL A 312 6.10 -0.62 -3.74
N ARG A 313 6.74 -1.42 -4.61
CA ARG A 313 6.22 -2.74 -5.01
C ARG A 313 6.09 -3.68 -3.82
N ALA A 314 7.11 -3.75 -2.96
CA ALA A 314 7.08 -4.60 -1.78
C ALA A 314 5.99 -4.18 -0.79
N ALA A 315 5.75 -2.88 -0.60
CA ALA A 315 4.65 -2.38 0.23
C ALA A 315 3.28 -2.72 -0.37
N TYR A 316 3.14 -2.64 -1.69
CA TYR A 316 1.93 -3.00 -2.42
C TYR A 316 1.59 -4.49 -2.25
N ASP A 317 2.57 -5.36 -2.45
CA ASP A 317 2.42 -6.81 -2.26
C ASP A 317 2.16 -7.18 -0.79
N LEU A 318 2.86 -6.53 0.14
CA LEU A 318 2.69 -6.75 1.57
C LEU A 318 1.25 -6.47 2.02
N LEU A 319 0.64 -5.43 1.49
CA LEU A 319 -0.75 -5.06 1.77
C LEU A 319 -1.76 -6.04 1.13
N GLY A 320 -1.29 -6.99 0.32
CA GLY A 320 -2.14 -7.95 -0.39
C GLY A 320 -2.94 -7.31 -1.52
N LEU A 321 -2.38 -6.25 -2.11
CA LEU A 321 -2.99 -5.55 -3.22
C LEU A 321 -2.78 -6.28 -4.54
N ARG A 322 -3.70 -6.06 -5.46
CA ARG A 322 -3.64 -6.54 -6.85
C ARG A 322 -4.06 -5.42 -7.78
N THR A 323 -3.52 -5.50 -8.99
CA THR A 323 -3.83 -4.55 -10.05
C THR A 323 -4.62 -5.21 -11.16
N TYR A 324 -5.73 -4.61 -11.54
CA TYR A 324 -6.36 -4.86 -12.84
C TYR A 324 -6.32 -3.58 -13.67
N PHE A 325 -6.49 -3.71 -14.97
CA PHE A 325 -6.42 -2.58 -15.90
C PHE A 325 -7.75 -2.34 -16.59
N THR A 326 -8.03 -1.09 -16.88
CA THR A 326 -8.95 -0.68 -17.94
C THR A 326 -8.11 0.00 -19.02
N SER A 327 -8.29 -0.38 -20.29
CA SER A 327 -7.48 0.15 -21.37
C SER A 327 -8.35 0.43 -22.59
N GLY A 328 -8.15 1.60 -23.17
CA GLY A 328 -8.87 2.05 -24.37
C GLY A 328 -8.21 3.29 -24.98
N PRO A 329 -8.70 3.81 -26.11
CA PRO A 329 -8.06 4.92 -26.84
C PRO A 329 -7.91 6.21 -26.01
N THR A 330 -8.81 6.47 -25.08
CA THR A 330 -8.78 7.69 -24.24
C THR A 330 -7.86 7.56 -23.05
N GLU A 331 -7.88 6.40 -22.38
CA GLU A 331 -7.15 6.20 -21.14
C GLU A 331 -6.80 4.73 -20.96
N THR A 332 -5.58 4.46 -20.49
CA THR A 332 -5.15 3.21 -19.85
C THR A 332 -4.90 3.50 -18.39
N ARG A 333 -5.57 2.74 -17.49
CA ARG A 333 -5.49 2.96 -16.04
C ARG A 333 -5.31 1.65 -15.29
N ALA A 334 -4.44 1.69 -14.29
CA ALA A 334 -4.31 0.67 -13.27
C ALA A 334 -5.25 0.95 -12.10
N TRP A 335 -5.95 -0.08 -11.63
CA TRP A 335 -6.87 -0.02 -10.51
C TRP A 335 -6.41 -0.95 -9.41
N THR A 336 -6.37 -0.44 -8.18
CA THR A 336 -5.98 -1.21 -7.01
C THR A 336 -7.17 -1.88 -6.36
N ILE A 337 -7.05 -3.19 -6.11
CA ILE A 337 -8.02 -4.01 -5.38
C ILE A 337 -7.32 -4.87 -4.33
N GLN A 338 -8.09 -5.43 -3.39
CA GLN A 338 -7.58 -6.47 -2.50
C GLN A 338 -7.58 -7.82 -3.21
N GLN A 339 -6.57 -8.62 -2.92
CA GLN A 339 -6.52 -10.01 -3.37
C GLN A 339 -7.78 -10.77 -2.95
N GLY A 340 -8.38 -11.50 -3.87
CA GLY A 340 -9.60 -12.26 -3.63
C GLY A 340 -10.91 -11.50 -3.91
N TRP A 341 -10.84 -10.24 -4.31
CA TRP A 341 -12.03 -9.47 -4.69
C TRP A 341 -12.67 -10.00 -5.97
N THR A 342 -14.00 -10.01 -5.98
CA THR A 342 -14.80 -10.41 -7.14
C THR A 342 -14.97 -9.26 -8.13
N ALA A 343 -15.36 -9.57 -9.36
CA ALA A 343 -15.56 -8.59 -10.43
C ALA A 343 -16.52 -7.44 -10.06
N PRO A 344 -17.65 -7.65 -9.36
CA PRO A 344 -18.49 -6.54 -8.88
C PRO A 344 -17.76 -5.61 -7.90
N GLN A 345 -16.99 -6.17 -6.95
CA GLN A 345 -16.22 -5.37 -5.98
C GLN A 345 -15.13 -4.57 -6.70
N ALA A 346 -14.45 -5.17 -7.67
CA ALA A 346 -13.48 -4.47 -8.51
C ALA A 346 -14.12 -3.34 -9.33
N ALA A 347 -15.30 -3.57 -9.92
CA ALA A 347 -16.07 -2.53 -10.60
C ALA A 347 -16.46 -1.37 -9.67
N GLY A 348 -16.70 -1.65 -8.40
CA GLY A 348 -17.02 -0.69 -7.34
C GLY A 348 -15.91 0.34 -7.10
N VAL A 349 -14.65 -0.01 -7.34
CA VAL A 349 -13.51 0.92 -7.25
C VAL A 349 -13.62 2.05 -8.27
N ILE A 350 -14.15 1.75 -9.47
CA ILE A 350 -14.38 2.76 -10.50
C ILE A 350 -15.53 3.67 -10.09
N HIS A 351 -16.68 3.08 -9.76
CA HIS A 351 -17.86 3.79 -9.28
C HIS A 351 -18.83 2.83 -8.59
N GLY A 352 -19.48 3.27 -7.50
CA GLY A 352 -20.44 2.43 -6.78
C GLY A 352 -21.64 1.95 -7.62
N ASP A 353 -21.98 2.68 -8.69
CA ASP A 353 -23.03 2.25 -9.61
C ASP A 353 -22.61 1.05 -10.46
N PHE A 354 -21.32 0.92 -10.77
CA PHE A 354 -20.77 -0.23 -11.49
C PHE A 354 -20.91 -1.51 -10.66
N GLU A 355 -20.70 -1.43 -9.34
CA GLU A 355 -20.90 -2.54 -8.42
C GLU A 355 -22.39 -2.92 -8.34
N ARG A 356 -23.28 -1.93 -8.08
CA ARG A 356 -24.72 -2.16 -7.91
C ARG A 356 -25.39 -2.69 -9.17
N GLY A 357 -25.03 -2.11 -10.31
CA GLY A 357 -25.60 -2.45 -11.61
C GLY A 357 -24.81 -3.52 -12.37
N PHE A 358 -23.83 -4.20 -11.75
CA PHE A 358 -22.96 -5.15 -12.42
C PHE A 358 -23.73 -6.26 -13.15
N ILE A 359 -23.42 -6.43 -14.44
CA ILE A 359 -23.97 -7.50 -15.28
C ILE A 359 -22.91 -8.56 -15.54
N ARG A 360 -21.78 -8.16 -16.12
CA ARG A 360 -20.63 -9.03 -16.46
C ARG A 360 -19.39 -8.18 -16.68
N ALA A 361 -18.21 -8.82 -16.69
CA ALA A 361 -16.96 -8.24 -17.12
C ALA A 361 -16.43 -8.97 -18.36
N GLU A 362 -16.03 -8.23 -19.37
CA GLU A 362 -15.24 -8.74 -20.49
C GLU A 362 -13.78 -8.66 -20.05
N THR A 363 -13.09 -9.80 -19.95
CA THR A 363 -11.78 -9.93 -19.30
C THR A 363 -10.78 -10.62 -20.21
N ILE A 364 -9.57 -10.06 -20.31
CA ILE A 364 -8.44 -10.64 -21.04
C ILE A 364 -7.24 -10.58 -20.09
N GLY A 365 -6.47 -11.66 -19.96
CA GLY A 365 -5.19 -11.59 -19.23
C GLY A 365 -4.19 -10.69 -19.97
N TYR A 366 -3.36 -9.97 -19.23
CA TYR A 366 -2.34 -9.06 -19.81
C TYR A 366 -1.49 -9.76 -20.87
N ASP A 367 -0.91 -10.93 -20.54
CA ASP A 367 -0.04 -11.67 -21.45
C ASP A 367 -0.76 -12.13 -22.72
N ASP A 368 -2.03 -12.49 -22.61
CA ASP A 368 -2.86 -12.91 -23.74
C ASP A 368 -3.18 -11.72 -24.64
N LEU A 369 -3.43 -10.55 -24.07
CA LEU A 369 -3.65 -9.32 -24.84
C LEU A 369 -2.38 -8.86 -25.59
N VAL A 370 -1.22 -8.96 -24.92
CA VAL A 370 0.08 -8.65 -25.55
C VAL A 370 0.36 -9.58 -26.72
N LYS A 371 0.15 -10.89 -26.55
CA LYS A 371 0.31 -11.88 -27.63
C LYS A 371 -0.65 -11.65 -28.81
N ALA A 372 -1.88 -11.26 -28.51
CA ALA A 372 -2.90 -11.00 -29.51
C ALA A 372 -2.72 -9.64 -30.22
N GLY A 373 -1.97 -8.71 -29.63
CA GLY A 373 -1.66 -7.37 -30.15
C GLY A 373 -2.85 -6.41 -30.25
N SER A 374 -4.07 -6.87 -29.93
CA SER A 374 -5.28 -6.03 -29.89
C SER A 374 -6.44 -6.77 -29.23
N GLU A 375 -7.46 -6.02 -28.78
CA GLU A 375 -8.70 -6.62 -28.26
C GLU A 375 -9.42 -7.48 -29.32
N LYS A 376 -9.39 -7.04 -30.61
CA LYS A 376 -9.92 -7.83 -31.72
C LYS A 376 -9.17 -9.15 -31.88
N GLY A 377 -7.83 -9.11 -31.88
CA GLY A 377 -6.99 -10.30 -31.95
C GLY A 377 -7.26 -11.26 -30.80
N ALA A 378 -7.43 -10.74 -29.57
CA ALA A 378 -7.77 -11.55 -28.40
C ALA A 378 -9.16 -12.23 -28.53
N ARG A 379 -10.13 -11.53 -29.12
CA ARG A 379 -11.45 -12.10 -29.42
C ARG A 379 -11.38 -13.18 -30.48
N ASP A 380 -10.65 -12.94 -31.56
CA ASP A 380 -10.48 -13.91 -32.67
C ASP A 380 -9.70 -15.14 -32.20
N ALA A 381 -8.78 -14.98 -31.24
CA ALA A 381 -8.04 -16.07 -30.60
C ALA A 381 -8.85 -16.80 -29.50
N GLY A 382 -10.06 -16.33 -29.16
CA GLY A 382 -10.91 -16.94 -28.14
C GLY A 382 -10.44 -16.75 -26.69
N VAL A 383 -9.52 -15.81 -26.42
CA VAL A 383 -8.97 -15.52 -25.06
C VAL A 383 -9.74 -14.41 -24.34
N LEU A 384 -10.65 -13.70 -25.02
CA LEU A 384 -11.59 -12.79 -24.39
C LEU A 384 -12.68 -13.61 -23.67
N ARG A 385 -12.73 -13.48 -22.36
CA ARG A 385 -13.66 -14.17 -21.46
C ARG A 385 -14.79 -13.26 -21.06
N SER A 386 -15.99 -13.82 -20.83
CA SER A 386 -17.13 -13.13 -20.25
C SER A 386 -17.35 -13.65 -18.83
N GLU A 387 -17.02 -12.85 -17.85
CA GLU A 387 -16.98 -13.25 -16.44
C GLU A 387 -18.19 -12.71 -15.66
N GLY A 388 -18.73 -13.54 -14.77
CA GLY A 388 -19.88 -13.24 -13.94
C GLY A 388 -19.52 -12.65 -12.57
N LYS A 389 -20.53 -12.60 -11.67
CA LYS A 389 -20.39 -11.98 -10.34
C LYS A 389 -19.42 -12.68 -9.40
N GLU A 390 -19.24 -13.97 -9.56
CA GLU A 390 -18.39 -14.81 -8.69
C GLU A 390 -16.93 -14.86 -9.17
N TYR A 391 -16.62 -14.22 -10.30
CA TYR A 391 -15.26 -14.20 -10.81
C TYR A 391 -14.33 -13.43 -9.88
N VAL A 392 -13.30 -14.09 -9.38
CA VAL A 392 -12.23 -13.48 -8.60
C VAL A 392 -11.22 -12.86 -9.55
N VAL A 393 -11.00 -11.57 -9.46
CA VAL A 393 -10.10 -10.83 -10.36
C VAL A 393 -8.65 -11.22 -10.11
N ASN A 394 -7.95 -11.55 -11.18
CA ASN A 394 -6.54 -11.91 -11.15
C ASN A 394 -5.64 -10.69 -11.38
N GLU A 395 -4.40 -10.80 -10.89
CA GLU A 395 -3.35 -9.81 -11.16
C GLU A 395 -3.11 -9.68 -12.67
N GLY A 396 -3.18 -8.46 -13.19
CA GLY A 396 -2.95 -8.18 -14.60
C GLY A 396 -4.16 -8.40 -15.53
N ASP A 397 -5.36 -8.68 -15.00
CA ASP A 397 -6.55 -8.72 -15.85
C ASP A 397 -6.82 -7.35 -16.48
N VAL A 398 -7.09 -7.34 -17.79
CA VAL A 398 -7.60 -6.17 -18.52
C VAL A 398 -9.10 -6.33 -18.67
N MET A 399 -9.87 -5.41 -18.08
CA MET A 399 -11.31 -5.60 -17.86
C MET A 399 -12.16 -4.47 -18.43
N LEU A 400 -13.30 -4.84 -18.98
CA LEU A 400 -14.37 -3.92 -19.39
C LEU A 400 -15.67 -4.34 -18.72
N PHE A 401 -16.16 -3.51 -17.80
CA PHE A 401 -17.39 -3.78 -17.05
C PHE A 401 -18.64 -3.39 -17.83
N ARG A 402 -19.64 -4.27 -17.85
CA ARG A 402 -20.98 -4.04 -18.35
C ARG A 402 -21.93 -3.94 -17.15
N PHE A 403 -22.61 -2.83 -17.05
CA PHE A 403 -23.52 -2.54 -15.93
C PHE A 403 -24.77 -1.83 -16.44
N ASN A 404 -25.84 -1.89 -15.65
CA ASN A 404 -27.09 -1.17 -15.88
C ASN A 404 -27.54 -0.53 -14.56
N VAL A 405 -27.87 0.78 -14.58
CA VAL A 405 -28.31 1.57 -13.40
C VAL A 405 -29.65 2.20 -13.71
#